data_2bf640453e636f83c273ac5c5b7a1a66
#
_entry.id   2bf640453e636f83c273ac5c5b7a1a66
#
_cell.length_a   1.000
_cell.length_b   1.000
_cell.length_c   1.000
_cell.angle_alpha   90.00
_cell.angle_beta   90.00
_cell.angle_gamma   90.00
#
_symmetry.space_group_name_H-M   'P 1'
#
loop_
_entity.id
_entity.type
_entity.pdbx_description
1 polymer ?
#
loop_
_entity_poly.entity_id
_entity_poly.type
_entity_poly.pdbx_seq_one_letter_code
_entity_poly.pdbx_strand_id
1 'polypeptide(L)'
;MNRRHFLLQAATAAGALFARHAAQAAAVDEAWLDSRRNRELPLRMRWPDGDAPCALVVHSHGLGGNREGGDVWGEAWRAAGIAVLHLQHLGSDTAVLRQGMAALRSAASAEQLIERVADMQFVVDELTRRAERREPGWARVRPDALGASGHSFGAHTVQALAGQRYPVPAERAADPRFKAFIAFSPSPGQVANAFAAVTRPFLAITGSGDSDPLRQSLSGEDRARVYDGLPAGQRALLWLDGADHMTFSGNGERRLRARFGPLKRSAGAADSEPRHHDIVAAISTLWWRAHLLGDASATAALQSPQGLAAGDRWRLD
;
A
#
# COMPACT_ATOMS: atom_id res chain seq x y z
N MET A 1 -72.68 -14.79 -20.33
CA MET A 1 -71.76 -14.02 -21.19
C MET A 1 -70.54 -13.68 -20.31
N ASN A 2 -69.49 -14.41 -20.50
CA ASN A 2 -68.29 -14.44 -19.56
C ASN A 2 -67.26 -13.42 -20.01
N ARG A 3 -66.91 -12.52 -19.11
CA ARG A 3 -65.69 -11.66 -19.22
C ARG A 3 -64.51 -12.45 -18.64
N ARG A 4 -63.60 -12.85 -19.49
CA ARG A 4 -62.31 -13.42 -19.10
C ARG A 4 -61.39 -12.29 -18.69
N HIS A 5 -61.04 -12.30 -17.40
CA HIS A 5 -59.95 -11.46 -16.86
C HIS A 5 -58.61 -12.07 -17.25
N PHE A 6 -57.85 -11.35 -18.03
CA PHE A 6 -56.43 -11.61 -18.25
C PHE A 6 -55.67 -10.99 -17.07
N LEU A 7 -55.21 -11.81 -16.16
CA LEU A 7 -54.24 -11.40 -15.15
C LEU A 7 -52.85 -11.52 -15.75
N LEU A 8 -52.22 -10.37 -16.05
CA LEU A 8 -50.77 -10.29 -16.26
C LEU A 8 -50.10 -10.53 -14.91
N GLN A 9 -49.43 -11.67 -14.74
CA GLN A 9 -48.50 -11.85 -13.67
C GLN A 9 -47.19 -11.19 -14.07
N ALA A 10 -46.90 -10.02 -13.51
CA ALA A 10 -45.58 -9.43 -13.51
C ALA A 10 -44.68 -10.25 -12.54
N ALA A 11 -43.83 -11.07 -13.11
CA ALA A 11 -42.78 -11.74 -12.37
C ALA A 11 -41.72 -10.69 -11.94
N THR A 12 -41.84 -10.21 -10.71
CA THR A 12 -40.75 -9.47 -10.04
C THR A 12 -39.68 -10.46 -9.73
N ALA A 13 -38.63 -10.47 -10.56
CA ALA A 13 -37.37 -11.11 -10.23
C ALA A 13 -36.67 -10.28 -9.13
N ALA A 14 -37.03 -10.55 -7.87
CA ALA A 14 -36.26 -10.13 -6.74
C ALA A 14 -34.95 -10.92 -6.78
N GLY A 15 -33.92 -10.33 -7.38
CA GLY A 15 -32.54 -10.80 -7.29
C GLY A 15 -32.12 -10.71 -5.82
N ALA A 16 -32.21 -11.82 -5.08
CA ALA A 16 -31.58 -11.97 -3.80
C ALA A 16 -30.06 -11.91 -4.03
N LEU A 17 -29.47 -10.74 -3.80
CA LEU A 17 -28.04 -10.62 -3.53
C LEU A 17 -27.76 -11.40 -2.25
N PHE A 18 -27.44 -12.68 -2.40
CA PHE A 18 -26.74 -13.40 -1.36
C PHE A 18 -25.36 -12.76 -1.26
N ALA A 19 -25.23 -11.77 -0.36
CA ALA A 19 -23.95 -11.41 0.20
C ALA A 19 -23.42 -12.67 0.89
N ARG A 20 -22.65 -13.48 0.16
CA ARG A 20 -21.77 -14.46 0.79
C ARG A 20 -20.81 -13.63 1.64
N HIS A 21 -21.04 -13.57 2.93
CA HIS A 21 -20.01 -13.31 3.89
C HIS A 21 -19.01 -14.47 3.72
N ALA A 22 -18.07 -14.33 2.77
CA ALA A 22 -16.88 -15.14 2.76
C ALA A 22 -16.27 -14.95 4.14
N ALA A 23 -16.16 -16.03 4.92
CA ALA A 23 -15.46 -15.99 6.19
C ALA A 23 -14.12 -15.34 5.89
N GLN A 24 -13.88 -14.16 6.47
CA GLN A 24 -12.67 -13.38 6.22
C GLN A 24 -11.50 -14.29 6.62
N ALA A 25 -10.74 -14.76 5.63
CA ALA A 25 -9.62 -15.64 5.90
C ALA A 25 -8.72 -14.90 6.90
N ALA A 26 -8.56 -15.50 8.10
CA ALA A 26 -7.83 -14.85 9.17
C ALA A 26 -6.41 -14.56 8.71
N ALA A 27 -5.95 -13.32 8.94
CA ALA A 27 -4.56 -12.98 8.68
C ALA A 27 -3.66 -13.87 9.55
N VAL A 28 -2.58 -14.41 8.97
CA VAL A 28 -1.63 -15.28 9.65
C VAL A 28 -0.42 -14.47 10.06
N ASP A 29 -0.12 -14.46 11.35
CA ASP A 29 1.07 -13.83 11.90
C ASP A 29 2.21 -14.84 11.94
N GLU A 30 3.35 -14.46 11.38
CA GLU A 30 4.60 -15.24 11.37
C GLU A 30 5.77 -14.35 11.80
N ALA A 31 6.92 -14.98 12.03
CA ALA A 31 8.20 -14.30 12.20
C ALA A 31 9.26 -15.06 11.41
N TRP A 32 10.05 -14.35 10.61
CA TRP A 32 11.14 -14.94 9.84
C TRP A 32 12.48 -14.43 10.34
N LEU A 33 13.45 -15.34 10.46
CA LEU A 33 14.79 -15.00 10.94
C LEU A 33 15.73 -14.79 9.75
N ASP A 34 16.19 -13.56 9.55
CA ASP A 34 17.36 -13.29 8.74
C ASP A 34 18.62 -13.65 9.56
N SER A 35 19.14 -14.86 9.36
CA SER A 35 20.28 -15.36 10.09
C SER A 35 21.59 -14.62 9.78
N ARG A 36 21.69 -13.97 8.60
CA ARG A 36 22.87 -13.18 8.23
C ARG A 36 23.01 -11.90 9.06
N ARG A 37 21.88 -11.26 9.37
CA ARG A 37 21.81 -10.05 10.19
C ARG A 37 21.42 -10.33 11.64
N ASN A 38 21.17 -11.60 12.01
CA ASN A 38 20.59 -12.01 13.29
C ASN A 38 19.34 -11.17 13.64
N ARG A 39 18.42 -11.06 12.67
CA ARG A 39 17.29 -10.14 12.74
C ARG A 39 16.00 -10.90 12.52
N GLU A 40 15.14 -10.90 13.53
CA GLU A 40 13.78 -11.43 13.41
C GLU A 40 12.88 -10.39 12.75
N LEU A 41 12.06 -10.84 11.80
CA LEU A 41 11.14 -10.00 11.04
C LEU A 41 9.71 -10.48 11.28
N PRO A 42 8.97 -9.86 12.20
CA PRO A 42 7.55 -10.15 12.38
C PRO A 42 6.78 -9.70 11.13
N LEU A 43 5.90 -10.53 10.65
CA LEU A 43 5.07 -10.27 9.49
C LEU A 43 3.63 -10.75 9.69
N ARG A 44 2.74 -10.23 8.86
CA ARG A 44 1.34 -10.65 8.76
C ARG A 44 1.03 -10.96 7.32
N MET A 45 0.59 -12.19 7.07
CA MET A 45 0.19 -12.65 5.75
C MET A 45 -1.32 -12.64 5.60
N ARG A 46 -1.81 -12.08 4.49
CA ARG A 46 -3.20 -12.13 4.05
C ARG A 46 -3.26 -12.88 2.73
N TRP A 47 -3.85 -14.06 2.78
CA TRP A 47 -4.05 -14.88 1.59
C TRP A 47 -5.38 -14.55 0.92
N PRO A 48 -5.44 -14.45 -0.42
CA PRO A 48 -6.71 -14.40 -1.14
C PRO A 48 -7.43 -15.75 -1.01
N ASP A 49 -8.74 -15.73 -1.21
CA ASP A 49 -9.55 -16.93 -1.15
C ASP A 49 -9.18 -17.91 -2.26
N GLY A 50 -9.40 -19.22 -2.00
CA GLY A 50 -9.08 -20.31 -2.93
C GLY A 50 -7.58 -20.61 -3.03
N ASP A 51 -7.19 -21.45 -3.99
CA ASP A 51 -5.83 -21.98 -4.14
C ASP A 51 -5.14 -21.58 -5.46
N ALA A 52 -5.74 -20.67 -6.22
CA ALA A 52 -5.17 -20.22 -7.49
C ALA A 52 -3.82 -19.49 -7.29
N PRO A 53 -2.91 -19.54 -8.28
CA PRO A 53 -1.71 -18.72 -8.28
C PRO A 53 -2.06 -17.23 -8.12
N CYS A 54 -1.31 -16.52 -7.30
CA CYS A 54 -1.60 -15.12 -6.98
C CYS A 54 -0.34 -14.23 -7.06
N ALA A 55 -0.54 -12.96 -7.40
CA ALA A 55 0.45 -11.92 -7.17
C ALA A 55 0.60 -11.68 -5.67
N LEU A 56 1.73 -11.09 -5.26
CA LEU A 56 1.97 -10.72 -3.87
C LEU A 56 2.49 -9.28 -3.75
N VAL A 57 1.91 -8.54 -2.82
CA VAL A 57 2.37 -7.19 -2.45
C VAL A 57 3.00 -7.24 -1.06
N VAL A 58 4.23 -6.73 -0.93
CA VAL A 58 4.88 -6.51 0.36
C VAL A 58 4.61 -5.09 0.81
N HIS A 59 4.01 -4.92 1.98
CA HIS A 59 3.67 -3.61 2.55
C HIS A 59 4.59 -3.22 3.70
N SER A 60 5.14 -2.01 3.62
CA SER A 60 6.06 -1.40 4.58
C SER A 60 5.36 -0.28 5.35
N HIS A 61 5.21 -0.44 6.68
CA HIS A 61 4.54 0.54 7.54
C HIS A 61 5.29 1.86 7.71
N GLY A 62 4.60 2.91 8.15
CA GLY A 62 5.19 4.20 8.53
C GLY A 62 6.04 4.11 9.82
N LEU A 63 6.79 5.18 10.11
CA LEU A 63 7.58 5.29 11.33
C LEU A 63 6.70 5.10 12.58
N GLY A 64 7.12 4.27 13.52
CA GLY A 64 6.35 3.94 14.72
C GLY A 64 5.18 2.97 14.48
N GLY A 65 5.00 2.48 13.26
CA GLY A 65 3.97 1.52 12.88
C GLY A 65 4.33 0.07 13.21
N ASN A 66 3.62 -0.87 12.62
CA ASN A 66 3.87 -2.31 12.73
C ASN A 66 3.19 -3.05 11.58
N ARG A 67 3.20 -4.40 11.62
CA ARG A 67 2.56 -5.29 10.62
C ARG A 67 1.02 -5.16 10.51
N GLU A 68 0.37 -4.30 11.29
CA GLU A 68 -1.05 -3.96 11.14
C GLU A 68 -1.24 -2.71 10.26
N GLY A 69 -0.15 -1.99 9.95
CA GLY A 69 -0.19 -0.83 9.07
C GLY A 69 -0.68 -1.20 7.68
N GLY A 70 -1.55 -0.36 7.08
CA GLY A 70 -2.10 -0.62 5.75
C GLY A 70 -3.20 -1.69 5.71
N ASP A 71 -3.81 -2.03 6.85
CA ASP A 71 -4.80 -3.10 6.97
C ASP A 71 -5.99 -2.95 6.01
N VAL A 72 -6.46 -1.71 5.82
CA VAL A 72 -7.56 -1.38 4.89
C VAL A 72 -7.17 -1.71 3.45
N TRP A 73 -5.97 -1.35 3.06
CA TRP A 73 -5.45 -1.65 1.72
C TRP A 73 -5.23 -3.14 1.52
N GLY A 74 -4.60 -3.79 2.51
CA GLY A 74 -4.33 -5.21 2.50
C GLY A 74 -5.59 -6.04 2.35
N GLU A 75 -6.69 -5.67 3.00
CA GLU A 75 -7.97 -6.37 2.87
C GLU A 75 -8.60 -6.16 1.48
N ALA A 76 -8.55 -4.94 0.95
CA ALA A 76 -9.07 -4.67 -0.40
C ALA A 76 -8.30 -5.47 -1.46
N TRP A 77 -6.98 -5.52 -1.39
CA TRP A 77 -6.16 -6.28 -2.33
C TRP A 77 -6.36 -7.79 -2.18
N ARG A 78 -6.44 -8.29 -0.94
CA ARG A 78 -6.78 -9.69 -0.65
C ARG A 78 -8.09 -10.10 -1.30
N ALA A 79 -9.13 -9.28 -1.11
CA ALA A 79 -10.45 -9.52 -1.69
C ALA A 79 -10.43 -9.52 -3.23
N ALA A 80 -9.46 -8.83 -3.84
CA ALA A 80 -9.23 -8.80 -5.28
C ALA A 80 -8.31 -9.94 -5.80
N GLY A 81 -7.97 -10.92 -4.98
CA GLY A 81 -7.16 -12.07 -5.38
C GLY A 81 -5.65 -11.86 -5.29
N ILE A 82 -5.18 -10.83 -4.57
CA ILE A 82 -3.77 -10.49 -4.43
C ILE A 82 -3.33 -10.80 -2.99
N ALA A 83 -2.30 -11.60 -2.82
CA ALA A 83 -1.71 -11.87 -1.51
C ALA A 83 -1.00 -10.63 -0.97
N VAL A 84 -1.07 -10.40 0.35
CA VAL A 84 -0.42 -9.22 0.97
C VAL A 84 0.39 -9.67 2.18
N LEU A 85 1.68 -9.31 2.18
CA LEU A 85 2.58 -9.50 3.29
C LEU A 85 2.89 -8.14 3.92
N HIS A 86 2.40 -7.93 5.14
CA HIS A 86 2.70 -6.74 5.93
C HIS A 86 3.93 -7.02 6.80
N LEU A 87 4.99 -6.24 6.60
CA LEU A 87 6.26 -6.43 7.29
C LEU A 87 6.40 -5.43 8.45
N GLN A 88 6.91 -5.90 9.61
CA GLN A 88 7.28 -5.03 10.73
C GLN A 88 8.79 -4.84 10.77
N HIS A 89 9.22 -3.58 10.66
CA HIS A 89 10.63 -3.20 10.67
C HIS A 89 11.08 -2.83 12.08
N LEU A 90 11.81 -3.73 12.74
CA LEU A 90 12.37 -3.46 14.06
C LEU A 90 13.33 -2.26 14.03
N GLY A 91 13.34 -1.47 15.10
CA GLY A 91 14.14 -0.25 15.20
C GLY A 91 13.46 1.00 14.62
N SER A 92 12.33 0.84 13.90
CA SER A 92 11.49 1.95 13.43
C SER A 92 9.99 1.65 13.60
N ASP A 93 9.68 0.67 14.41
CA ASP A 93 8.34 0.18 14.71
C ASP A 93 7.72 0.77 15.99
N THR A 94 6.63 0.19 16.44
CA THR A 94 5.93 0.61 17.66
C THR A 94 6.78 0.55 18.92
N ALA A 95 7.82 -0.29 18.98
CA ALA A 95 8.71 -0.36 20.13
C ALA A 95 9.48 0.96 20.32
N VAL A 96 9.91 1.59 19.23
CA VAL A 96 10.57 2.90 19.24
C VAL A 96 9.61 4.00 19.70
N LEU A 97 8.36 3.95 19.27
CA LEU A 97 7.34 4.93 19.70
C LEU A 97 7.13 4.90 21.22
N ARG A 98 7.21 3.71 21.84
CA ARG A 98 7.09 3.56 23.30
C ARG A 98 8.25 4.17 24.07
N GLN A 99 9.42 4.37 23.42
CA GLN A 99 10.59 5.03 23.99
C GLN A 99 10.49 6.57 23.94
N GLY A 100 9.44 7.09 23.31
CA GLY A 100 9.14 8.52 23.24
C GLY A 100 9.58 9.21 21.96
N MET A 101 9.23 10.48 21.85
CA MET A 101 9.39 11.26 20.60
C MET A 101 10.85 11.48 20.18
N ALA A 102 11.78 11.53 21.13
CA ALA A 102 13.21 11.66 20.80
C ALA A 102 13.73 10.39 20.08
N ALA A 103 13.43 9.22 20.62
CA ALA A 103 13.76 7.94 19.99
C ALA A 103 13.09 7.78 18.60
N LEU A 104 11.81 8.18 18.49
CA LEU A 104 11.09 8.14 17.22
C LEU A 104 11.75 9.02 16.15
N ARG A 105 12.19 10.24 16.51
CA ARG A 105 12.91 11.13 15.58
C ARG A 105 14.27 10.54 15.16
N SER A 106 15.01 9.96 16.11
CA SER A 106 16.29 9.29 15.82
C SER A 106 16.13 8.09 14.90
N ALA A 107 15.02 7.37 15.00
CA ALA A 107 14.70 6.24 14.13
C ALA A 107 14.33 6.65 12.69
N ALA A 108 14.08 7.93 12.41
CA ALA A 108 13.90 8.45 11.04
C ALA A 108 15.26 8.73 10.38
N SER A 109 16.15 7.74 10.34
CA SER A 109 17.54 7.88 9.90
C SER A 109 17.82 7.11 8.60
N ALA A 110 18.98 7.41 7.99
CA ALA A 110 19.45 6.70 6.81
C ALA A 110 19.77 5.23 7.11
N GLU A 111 20.34 4.97 8.29
CA GLU A 111 20.66 3.62 8.74
C GLU A 111 19.40 2.77 8.86
N GLN A 112 18.33 3.32 9.45
CA GLN A 112 17.04 2.62 9.53
C GLN A 112 16.42 2.43 8.15
N LEU A 113 16.60 3.36 7.20
CA LEU A 113 16.15 3.16 5.83
C LEU A 113 16.89 1.99 5.16
N ILE A 114 18.21 1.89 5.34
CA ILE A 114 19.02 0.78 4.82
C ILE A 114 18.55 -0.55 5.41
N GLU A 115 18.32 -0.62 6.72
CA GLU A 115 17.80 -1.82 7.36
C GLU A 115 16.43 -2.22 6.82
N ARG A 116 15.53 -1.27 6.60
CA ARG A 116 14.19 -1.51 6.04
C ARG A 116 14.24 -2.03 4.60
N VAL A 117 15.14 -1.50 3.78
CA VAL A 117 15.37 -2.00 2.42
C VAL A 117 15.89 -3.44 2.46
N ALA A 118 16.87 -3.72 3.32
CA ALA A 118 17.41 -5.07 3.50
C ALA A 118 16.34 -6.05 4.04
N ASP A 119 15.44 -5.60 4.93
CA ASP A 119 14.30 -6.40 5.40
C ASP A 119 13.38 -6.80 4.22
N MET A 120 13.06 -5.85 3.33
CA MET A 120 12.22 -6.12 2.16
C MET A 120 12.90 -7.08 1.19
N GLN A 121 14.19 -6.92 0.94
CA GLN A 121 14.98 -7.80 0.06
C GLN A 121 15.07 -9.22 0.63
N PHE A 122 15.32 -9.36 1.93
CA PHE A 122 15.32 -10.66 2.61
C PHE A 122 13.95 -11.35 2.49
N VAL A 123 12.85 -10.61 2.69
CA VAL A 123 11.50 -11.17 2.53
C VAL A 123 11.29 -11.71 1.13
N VAL A 124 11.76 -11.02 0.09
CA VAL A 124 11.65 -11.51 -1.30
C VAL A 124 12.52 -12.76 -1.53
N ASP A 125 13.72 -12.82 -0.95
CA ASP A 125 14.58 -14.01 -0.99
C ASP A 125 13.86 -15.21 -0.36
N GLU A 126 13.32 -15.02 0.84
CA GLU A 126 12.69 -16.08 1.62
C GLU A 126 11.37 -16.57 0.99
N LEU A 127 10.50 -15.64 0.51
CA LEU A 127 9.27 -16.05 -0.16
C LEU A 127 9.55 -16.82 -1.47
N THR A 128 10.58 -16.41 -2.21
CA THR A 128 11.00 -17.11 -3.43
C THR A 128 11.46 -18.53 -3.11
N ARG A 129 12.32 -18.68 -2.10
CA ARG A 129 12.79 -19.98 -1.60
C ARG A 129 11.63 -20.90 -1.16
N ARG A 130 10.62 -20.34 -0.46
CA ARG A 130 9.43 -21.09 -0.02
C ARG A 130 8.56 -21.51 -1.20
N ALA A 131 8.38 -20.62 -2.18
CA ALA A 131 7.64 -20.93 -3.41
C ALA A 131 8.32 -22.04 -4.21
N GLU A 132 9.65 -22.00 -4.38
CA GLU A 132 10.45 -23.03 -5.04
C GLU A 132 10.37 -24.39 -4.34
N ARG A 133 10.37 -24.39 -3.01
CA ARG A 133 10.18 -25.60 -2.20
C ARG A 133 8.74 -26.08 -2.15
N ARG A 134 7.83 -25.38 -2.78
CA ARG A 134 6.38 -25.67 -2.78
C ARG A 134 5.80 -25.80 -1.39
N GLU A 135 6.27 -24.96 -0.46
CA GLU A 135 5.71 -24.90 0.90
C GLU A 135 4.21 -24.53 0.82
N PRO A 136 3.34 -25.13 1.68
CA PRO A 136 1.91 -24.86 1.67
C PRO A 136 1.60 -23.37 1.74
N GLY A 137 0.69 -22.90 0.88
CA GLY A 137 0.38 -21.47 0.70
C GLY A 137 1.39 -20.74 -0.18
N TRP A 138 2.70 -20.90 0.03
CA TRP A 138 3.76 -20.18 -0.70
C TRP A 138 3.91 -20.64 -2.15
N ALA A 139 3.61 -21.91 -2.45
CA ALA A 139 3.59 -22.45 -3.80
C ALA A 139 2.63 -21.70 -4.76
N ARG A 140 1.69 -20.92 -4.23
CA ARG A 140 0.74 -20.10 -5.00
C ARG A 140 1.33 -18.75 -5.43
N VAL A 141 2.35 -18.28 -4.72
CA VAL A 141 2.94 -16.97 -5.01
C VAL A 141 3.66 -17.02 -6.34
N ARG A 142 3.37 -16.06 -7.20
CA ARG A 142 4.06 -15.86 -8.47
C ARG A 142 5.25 -14.93 -8.27
N PRO A 143 6.51 -15.42 -8.31
CA PRO A 143 7.70 -14.59 -8.11
C PRO A 143 7.90 -13.53 -9.21
N ASP A 144 7.24 -13.70 -10.36
CA ASP A 144 7.21 -12.73 -11.46
C ASP A 144 6.14 -11.64 -11.31
N ALA A 145 5.32 -11.68 -10.25
CA ALA A 145 4.21 -10.77 -9.99
C ALA A 145 4.28 -10.17 -8.57
N LEU A 146 5.42 -9.58 -8.23
CA LEU A 146 5.64 -8.94 -6.92
C LEU A 146 5.46 -7.44 -7.01
N GLY A 147 4.73 -6.85 -6.03
CA GLY A 147 4.58 -5.43 -5.82
C GLY A 147 5.13 -4.98 -4.47
N ALA A 148 5.56 -3.74 -4.37
CA ALA A 148 5.93 -3.13 -3.09
C ALA A 148 5.08 -1.89 -2.81
N SER A 149 4.59 -1.77 -1.60
CA SER A 149 3.83 -0.60 -1.14
C SER A 149 4.31 -0.14 0.23
N GLY A 150 4.08 1.13 0.55
CA GLY A 150 4.45 1.62 1.87
C GLY A 150 3.94 3.02 2.15
N HIS A 151 3.75 3.32 3.44
CA HIS A 151 3.27 4.61 3.92
C HIS A 151 4.39 5.39 4.62
N SER A 152 4.50 6.69 4.36
CA SER A 152 5.41 7.59 5.07
C SER A 152 6.86 7.09 5.04
N PHE A 153 7.47 6.69 6.16
CA PHE A 153 8.79 6.07 6.15
C PHE A 153 8.84 4.77 5.33
N GLY A 154 7.72 4.03 5.25
CA GLY A 154 7.54 2.91 4.32
C GLY A 154 7.53 3.35 2.86
N ALA A 155 7.02 4.54 2.55
CA ALA A 155 7.12 5.09 1.20
C ALA A 155 8.57 5.36 0.81
N HIS A 156 9.43 5.88 1.72
CA HIS A 156 10.87 5.99 1.47
C HIS A 156 11.53 4.63 1.17
N THR A 157 11.14 3.58 1.92
CA THR A 157 11.60 2.21 1.66
C THR A 157 11.24 1.75 0.25
N VAL A 158 9.99 1.98 -0.16
CA VAL A 158 9.49 1.64 -1.52
C VAL A 158 10.17 2.47 -2.60
N GLN A 159 10.36 3.76 -2.36
CA GLN A 159 11.07 4.64 -3.29
C GLN A 159 12.53 4.20 -3.49
N ALA A 160 13.23 3.77 -2.42
CA ALA A 160 14.58 3.22 -2.52
C ALA A 160 14.61 1.92 -3.32
N LEU A 161 13.68 0.99 -3.07
CA LEU A 161 13.55 -0.26 -3.82
C LEU A 161 13.21 -0.03 -5.30
N ALA A 162 12.49 1.05 -5.61
CA ALA A 162 12.18 1.44 -6.98
C ALA A 162 13.37 2.06 -7.73
N GLY A 163 14.42 2.50 -7.00
CA GLY A 163 15.62 3.09 -7.59
C GLY A 163 15.80 4.59 -7.31
N GLN A 164 15.06 5.18 -6.35
CA GLN A 164 15.32 6.56 -5.93
C GLN A 164 16.75 6.68 -5.38
N ARG A 165 17.46 7.71 -5.82
CA ARG A 165 18.77 8.05 -5.29
C ARG A 165 18.64 8.91 -4.04
N TYR A 166 19.45 8.58 -3.03
CA TYR A 166 19.57 9.29 -1.75
C TYR A 166 20.97 9.92 -1.63
N PRO A 167 21.16 10.92 -0.73
CA PRO A 167 22.48 11.52 -0.47
C PRO A 167 23.50 10.56 0.18
N VAL A 168 23.06 9.35 0.53
CA VAL A 168 23.90 8.29 1.13
C VAL A 168 24.09 7.17 0.12
N PRO A 169 25.21 6.41 0.17
CA PRO A 169 25.43 5.27 -0.72
C PRO A 169 24.36 4.19 -0.49
N ALA A 170 23.34 4.19 -1.32
CA ALA A 170 22.29 3.16 -1.33
C ALA A 170 22.31 2.43 -2.70
N GLU A 171 23.49 2.22 -3.26
CA GLU A 171 23.70 1.70 -4.62
C GLU A 171 23.06 0.32 -4.88
N ARG A 172 22.70 -0.41 -3.80
CA ARG A 172 22.05 -1.73 -3.86
C ARG A 172 20.60 -1.72 -3.38
N ALA A 173 19.99 -0.56 -3.24
CA ALA A 173 18.61 -0.47 -2.74
C ALA A 173 17.58 -0.94 -3.78
N ALA A 174 17.80 -0.64 -5.05
CA ALA A 174 16.88 -1.04 -6.11
C ALA A 174 16.76 -2.56 -6.22
N ASP A 175 15.53 -3.05 -6.26
CA ASP A 175 15.25 -4.49 -6.39
C ASP A 175 14.38 -4.76 -7.62
N PRO A 176 14.94 -5.31 -8.72
CA PRO A 176 14.23 -5.51 -9.98
C PRO A 176 13.17 -6.61 -9.93
N ARG A 177 13.09 -7.37 -8.84
CA ARG A 177 12.06 -8.40 -8.65
C ARG A 177 10.69 -7.78 -8.45
N PHE A 178 10.60 -6.58 -7.85
CA PHE A 178 9.35 -5.83 -7.80
C PHE A 178 8.99 -5.27 -9.19
N LYS A 179 7.75 -5.51 -9.62
CA LYS A 179 7.24 -5.14 -10.95
C LYS A 179 6.47 -3.83 -10.95
N ALA A 180 5.92 -3.43 -9.80
CA ALA A 180 5.20 -2.17 -9.63
C ALA A 180 5.28 -1.70 -8.17
N PHE A 181 5.06 -0.40 -7.98
CA PHE A 181 5.21 0.27 -6.69
C PHE A 181 4.01 1.17 -6.38
N ILE A 182 3.65 1.27 -5.09
CA ILE A 182 2.73 2.28 -4.56
C ILE A 182 3.37 2.94 -3.34
N ALA A 183 3.51 4.27 -3.36
CA ALA A 183 3.98 5.06 -2.24
C ALA A 183 2.86 5.96 -1.71
N PHE A 184 2.42 5.70 -0.49
CA PHE A 184 1.46 6.53 0.25
C PHE A 184 2.21 7.61 1.04
N SER A 185 1.84 8.85 0.89
CA SER A 185 2.57 10.00 1.46
C SER A 185 4.06 9.96 1.11
N PRO A 186 4.44 9.91 -0.19
CA PRO A 186 5.83 9.84 -0.62
C PRO A 186 6.59 11.12 -0.27
N SER A 187 7.91 11.09 -0.35
CA SER A 187 8.75 12.28 -0.14
C SER A 187 9.49 12.66 -1.41
N PRO A 188 9.58 13.96 -1.72
CA PRO A 188 10.35 14.43 -2.86
C PRO A 188 11.84 14.04 -2.73
N GLY A 189 12.52 13.94 -3.85
CA GLY A 189 13.95 13.64 -3.87
C GLY A 189 14.79 14.77 -3.26
N GLN A 190 15.85 14.38 -2.58
CA GLN A 190 16.80 15.31 -1.93
C GLN A 190 18.02 15.61 -2.82
N VAL A 191 18.18 14.90 -3.91
CA VAL A 191 19.27 15.09 -4.88
C VAL A 191 18.71 15.32 -6.28
N ALA A 192 19.48 15.96 -7.14
CA ALA A 192 19.08 16.19 -8.53
C ALA A 192 18.81 14.83 -9.22
N ASN A 193 17.73 14.79 -10.02
CA ASN A 193 17.32 13.59 -10.75
C ASN A 193 17.17 12.35 -9.85
N ALA A 194 16.65 12.53 -8.64
CA ALA A 194 16.54 11.47 -7.64
C ALA A 194 15.82 10.22 -8.17
N PHE A 195 14.84 10.38 -9.04
CA PHE A 195 13.97 9.32 -9.57
C PHE A 195 14.34 8.83 -10.97
N ALA A 196 15.41 9.33 -11.58
CA ALA A 196 15.75 9.00 -12.96
C ALA A 196 15.96 7.48 -13.23
N ALA A 197 16.31 6.71 -12.21
CA ALA A 197 16.50 5.26 -12.30
C ALA A 197 15.23 4.44 -12.05
N VAL A 198 14.10 5.08 -11.73
CA VAL A 198 12.82 4.39 -11.53
C VAL A 198 12.23 4.03 -12.88
N THR A 199 12.31 2.77 -13.27
CA THR A 199 11.90 2.28 -14.60
C THR A 199 10.66 1.38 -14.57
N ARG A 200 10.06 1.19 -13.39
CA ARG A 200 8.86 0.37 -13.21
C ARG A 200 7.66 1.24 -12.88
N PRO A 201 6.42 0.77 -13.13
CA PRO A 201 5.21 1.48 -12.77
C PRO A 201 5.23 1.95 -11.32
N PHE A 202 5.00 3.25 -11.12
CA PHE A 202 5.04 3.89 -9.80
C PHE A 202 3.83 4.80 -9.57
N LEU A 203 3.00 4.46 -8.58
CA LEU A 203 1.85 5.25 -8.16
C LEU A 203 2.20 6.01 -6.87
N ALA A 204 2.18 7.33 -6.94
CA ALA A 204 2.26 8.23 -5.79
C ALA A 204 0.86 8.57 -5.30
N ILE A 205 0.60 8.48 -4.00
CA ILE A 205 -0.71 8.81 -3.39
C ILE A 205 -0.49 9.82 -2.27
N THR A 206 -1.16 10.98 -2.34
CA THR A 206 -1.08 12.04 -1.35
C THR A 206 -2.37 12.89 -1.34
N GLY A 207 -2.42 13.96 -0.55
CA GLY A 207 -3.60 14.82 -0.47
C GLY A 207 -3.29 16.20 0.10
N SER A 208 -4.27 17.11 0.08
CA SER A 208 -4.08 18.52 0.44
C SER A 208 -3.69 18.72 1.91
N GLY A 209 -4.11 17.84 2.81
CA GLY A 209 -3.77 17.86 4.23
C GLY A 209 -2.56 17.00 4.61
N ASP A 210 -1.86 16.39 3.65
CA ASP A 210 -0.77 15.45 3.90
C ASP A 210 0.56 16.14 4.27
N SER A 211 0.55 16.84 5.39
CA SER A 211 1.76 17.44 5.98
C SER A 211 2.55 16.41 6.79
N ASP A 212 3.87 16.64 6.92
CA ASP A 212 4.73 15.76 7.73
C ASP A 212 4.46 15.99 9.22
N PRO A 213 4.02 14.96 9.97
CA PRO A 213 3.71 15.11 11.38
C PRO A 213 4.95 15.38 12.26
N LEU A 214 6.17 15.10 11.78
CA LEU A 214 7.40 15.31 12.51
C LEU A 214 8.13 16.59 12.10
N ARG A 215 8.01 17.02 10.84
CA ARG A 215 8.82 18.11 10.27
C ARG A 215 8.01 19.30 9.78
N GLN A 216 6.71 19.29 9.82
CA GLN A 216 5.75 20.34 9.40
C GLN A 216 6.12 21.18 8.14
N SER A 217 7.33 20.96 7.58
CA SER A 217 7.87 21.67 6.41
C SER A 217 7.54 20.99 5.07
N LEU A 218 6.97 19.79 5.11
CA LEU A 218 6.62 19.02 3.92
C LEU A 218 5.10 19.02 3.77
N SER A 219 4.61 19.61 2.67
CA SER A 219 3.20 19.69 2.32
C SER A 219 2.78 18.55 1.38
N GLY A 220 1.48 18.38 1.19
CA GLY A 220 0.94 17.47 0.17
C GLY A 220 1.42 17.85 -1.25
N GLU A 221 1.53 19.15 -1.57
CA GLU A 221 2.05 19.60 -2.87
C GLU A 221 3.53 19.23 -3.06
N ASP A 222 4.34 19.29 -2.00
CA ASP A 222 5.72 18.81 -2.09
C ASP A 222 5.77 17.31 -2.37
N ARG A 223 4.88 16.52 -1.75
CA ARG A 223 4.78 15.08 -2.00
C ARG A 223 4.33 14.77 -3.42
N ALA A 224 3.41 15.56 -3.97
CA ALA A 224 2.94 15.40 -5.35
C ALA A 224 4.06 15.59 -6.39
N ARG A 225 5.11 16.38 -6.07
CA ARG A 225 6.29 16.56 -6.95
C ARG A 225 7.06 15.28 -7.23
N VAL A 226 6.84 14.21 -6.46
CA VAL A 226 7.40 12.89 -6.80
C VAL A 226 6.97 12.47 -8.20
N TYR A 227 5.70 12.68 -8.56
CA TYR A 227 5.20 12.39 -9.90
C TYR A 227 6.01 13.13 -10.99
N ASP A 228 6.31 14.41 -10.80
CA ASP A 228 7.02 15.20 -11.79
C ASP A 228 8.50 14.78 -11.92
N GLY A 229 9.07 14.19 -10.85
CA GLY A 229 10.43 13.66 -10.84
C GLY A 229 10.58 12.26 -11.44
N LEU A 230 9.49 11.51 -11.57
CA LEU A 230 9.48 10.15 -12.14
C LEU A 230 9.58 10.19 -13.67
N PRO A 231 10.24 9.22 -14.32
CA PRO A 231 10.24 9.09 -15.78
C PRO A 231 8.84 8.96 -16.35
N ALA A 232 8.63 9.54 -17.55
CA ALA A 232 7.38 9.44 -18.28
C ALA A 232 7.04 7.99 -18.69
N GLY A 233 5.75 7.69 -18.85
CA GLY A 233 5.24 6.41 -19.30
C GLY A 233 5.14 5.33 -18.24
N GLN A 234 5.53 5.62 -16.98
CA GLN A 234 5.53 4.66 -15.89
C GLN A 234 5.04 5.26 -14.57
N ARG A 235 4.37 6.41 -14.61
CA ARG A 235 4.04 7.19 -13.41
C ARG A 235 2.55 7.48 -13.28
N ALA A 236 2.06 7.47 -12.06
CA ALA A 236 0.72 7.94 -11.72
C ALA A 236 0.71 8.73 -10.41
N LEU A 237 -0.25 9.66 -10.29
CA LEU A 237 -0.51 10.42 -9.08
C LEU A 237 -2.00 10.37 -8.76
N LEU A 238 -2.33 9.93 -7.54
CA LEU A 238 -3.62 10.16 -6.92
C LEU A 238 -3.48 11.25 -5.85
N TRP A 239 -4.15 12.36 -6.05
CA TRP A 239 -4.28 13.43 -5.08
C TRP A 239 -5.71 13.49 -4.55
N LEU A 240 -5.88 13.46 -3.23
CA LEU A 240 -7.19 13.53 -2.58
C LEU A 240 -7.33 14.81 -1.77
N ASP A 241 -8.32 15.63 -2.13
CA ASP A 241 -8.59 16.85 -1.38
C ASP A 241 -9.16 16.56 0.00
N GLY A 242 -8.62 17.21 1.04
CA GLY A 242 -8.95 16.98 2.44
C GLY A 242 -8.29 15.77 3.09
N ALA A 243 -7.60 14.90 2.34
CA ALA A 243 -6.89 13.78 2.92
C ALA A 243 -5.60 14.21 3.62
N ASP A 244 -5.37 13.74 4.84
CA ASP A 244 -4.18 14.02 5.62
C ASP A 244 -3.22 12.81 5.71
N HIS A 245 -2.07 13.02 6.36
CA HIS A 245 -1.03 11.98 6.49
C HIS A 245 -1.55 10.67 7.08
N MET A 246 -2.47 10.74 8.04
CA MET A 246 -2.99 9.57 8.72
C MET A 246 -4.06 8.83 7.90
N THR A 247 -4.75 9.51 7.01
CA THR A 247 -5.67 8.91 6.03
C THR A 247 -4.96 7.79 5.26
N PHE A 248 -3.71 8.03 4.85
CA PHE A 248 -2.93 7.09 4.04
C PHE A 248 -2.25 5.97 4.85
N SER A 249 -2.34 6.00 6.18
CA SER A 249 -1.83 4.90 7.02
C SER A 249 -2.62 3.60 6.85
N GLY A 250 -3.88 3.68 6.40
CA GLY A 250 -4.76 2.53 6.18
C GLY A 250 -5.08 1.72 7.43
N ASN A 251 -5.00 2.32 8.63
CA ASN A 251 -5.19 1.60 9.90
C ASN A 251 -6.61 1.73 10.47
N GLY A 252 -7.43 2.59 9.89
CA GLY A 252 -8.71 2.98 10.45
C GLY A 252 -8.58 3.76 11.78
N GLU A 253 -9.38 4.79 11.95
CA GLU A 253 -9.28 5.72 13.08
C GLU A 253 -9.39 5.03 14.46
N ARG A 254 -10.25 4.01 14.58
CA ARG A 254 -10.50 3.30 15.85
C ARG A 254 -9.24 2.65 16.41
N ARG A 255 -8.42 2.01 15.56
CA ARG A 255 -7.18 1.33 15.98
C ARG A 255 -6.10 2.34 16.39
N LEU A 256 -6.00 3.45 15.67
CA LEU A 256 -5.04 4.51 15.98
C LEU A 256 -5.38 5.22 17.29
N ARG A 257 -6.64 5.58 17.53
CA ARG A 257 -7.10 6.19 18.78
C ARG A 257 -6.89 5.28 19.98
N ALA A 258 -7.17 3.99 19.84
CA ALA A 258 -6.99 3.02 20.92
C ALA A 258 -5.52 2.87 21.33
N ARG A 259 -4.58 3.12 20.41
CA ARG A 259 -3.16 2.89 20.62
C ARG A 259 -2.35 4.12 21.00
N PHE A 260 -2.70 5.29 20.48
CA PHE A 260 -1.91 6.52 20.57
C PHE A 260 -2.67 7.71 21.16
N GLY A 261 -3.93 7.52 21.53
CA GLY A 261 -4.81 8.61 21.91
C GLY A 261 -5.27 9.43 20.69
N PRO A 262 -5.91 10.59 20.90
CA PRO A 262 -6.36 11.42 19.79
C PRO A 262 -5.16 11.98 19.02
N LEU A 263 -4.99 11.52 17.78
CA LEU A 263 -4.01 12.06 16.84
C LEU A 263 -4.51 13.41 16.32
N LYS A 264 -3.57 14.35 16.17
CA LYS A 264 -3.91 15.63 15.52
C LYS A 264 -4.14 15.34 14.02
N ARG A 265 -5.38 15.54 13.58
CA ARG A 265 -5.82 15.39 12.20
C ARG A 265 -6.07 16.76 11.58
N SER A 266 -5.98 16.86 10.28
CA SER A 266 -6.44 18.04 9.55
C SER A 266 -7.96 18.20 9.70
N ALA A 267 -8.45 19.45 9.63
CA ALA A 267 -9.89 19.71 9.76
C ALA A 267 -10.68 18.95 8.69
N GLY A 268 -11.73 18.23 9.08
CA GLY A 268 -12.59 17.44 8.20
C GLY A 268 -11.97 16.15 7.63
N ALA A 269 -10.67 15.86 7.88
CA ALA A 269 -10.02 14.67 7.33
C ALA A 269 -10.65 13.37 7.84
N ALA A 270 -11.06 13.33 9.10
CA ALA A 270 -11.72 12.15 9.67
C ALA A 270 -13.11 11.90 9.06
N ASP A 271 -13.85 12.96 8.75
CA ASP A 271 -15.19 12.84 8.16
C ASP A 271 -15.14 12.36 6.71
N SER A 272 -14.09 12.75 5.98
CA SER A 272 -13.86 12.36 4.58
C SER A 272 -13.14 11.01 4.45
N GLU A 273 -12.59 10.46 5.53
CA GLU A 273 -11.74 9.25 5.51
C GLU A 273 -12.42 8.03 4.87
N PRO A 274 -13.72 7.70 5.13
CA PRO A 274 -14.35 6.55 4.48
C PRO A 274 -14.33 6.66 2.95
N ARG A 275 -14.69 7.82 2.40
CA ARG A 275 -14.63 8.08 0.95
C ARG A 275 -13.19 7.96 0.41
N HIS A 276 -12.24 8.55 1.11
CA HIS A 276 -10.83 8.46 0.70
C HIS A 276 -10.33 7.03 0.71
N HIS A 277 -10.71 6.24 1.72
CA HIS A 277 -10.35 4.83 1.79
C HIS A 277 -10.93 4.03 0.63
N ASP A 278 -12.20 4.26 0.28
CA ASP A 278 -12.85 3.58 -0.86
C ASP A 278 -12.13 3.90 -2.18
N ILE A 279 -11.80 5.18 -2.42
CA ILE A 279 -11.09 5.61 -3.63
C ILE A 279 -9.68 5.00 -3.69
N VAL A 280 -8.93 5.10 -2.60
CA VAL A 280 -7.57 4.53 -2.54
C VAL A 280 -7.60 3.03 -2.73
N ALA A 281 -8.52 2.32 -2.07
CA ALA A 281 -8.68 0.87 -2.23
C ALA A 281 -9.01 0.50 -3.68
N ALA A 282 -9.94 1.20 -4.32
CA ALA A 282 -10.33 0.95 -5.70
C ALA A 282 -9.17 1.20 -6.68
N ILE A 283 -8.54 2.37 -6.64
CA ILE A 283 -7.49 2.76 -7.59
C ILE A 283 -6.21 1.92 -7.36
N SER A 284 -5.81 1.68 -6.10
CA SER A 284 -4.65 0.84 -5.82
C SER A 284 -4.86 -0.62 -6.23
N THR A 285 -6.08 -1.13 -6.10
CA THR A 285 -6.44 -2.47 -6.61
C THR A 285 -6.35 -2.53 -8.13
N LEU A 286 -6.90 -1.54 -8.85
CA LEU A 286 -6.76 -1.45 -10.30
C LEU A 286 -5.29 -1.39 -10.71
N TRP A 287 -4.46 -0.61 -9.97
CA TRP A 287 -3.03 -0.51 -10.22
C TRP A 287 -2.33 -1.87 -10.14
N TRP A 288 -2.57 -2.64 -9.08
CA TRP A 288 -1.99 -3.97 -8.94
C TRP A 288 -2.50 -4.95 -10.01
N ARG A 289 -3.80 -4.93 -10.33
CA ARG A 289 -4.37 -5.79 -11.38
C ARG A 289 -3.75 -5.49 -12.74
N ALA A 290 -3.61 -4.22 -13.10
CA ALA A 290 -3.01 -3.81 -14.36
C ALA A 290 -1.54 -4.25 -14.44
N HIS A 291 -0.73 -3.98 -13.42
CA HIS A 291 0.72 -4.10 -13.50
C HIS A 291 1.30 -5.42 -12.98
N LEU A 292 0.58 -6.16 -12.14
CA LEU A 292 1.01 -7.47 -11.65
C LEU A 292 0.28 -8.63 -12.33
N LEU A 293 -0.96 -8.43 -12.75
CA LEU A 293 -1.77 -9.48 -13.35
C LEU A 293 -1.96 -9.30 -14.87
N GLY A 294 -1.55 -8.17 -15.43
CA GLY A 294 -1.74 -7.86 -16.86
C GLY A 294 -3.21 -7.68 -17.25
N ASP A 295 -4.05 -7.25 -16.32
CA ASP A 295 -5.50 -7.10 -16.53
C ASP A 295 -5.79 -5.88 -17.41
N ALA A 296 -6.18 -6.13 -18.65
CA ALA A 296 -6.49 -5.09 -19.62
C ALA A 296 -7.71 -4.24 -19.20
N SER A 297 -8.68 -4.83 -18.48
CA SER A 297 -9.85 -4.07 -17.98
C SER A 297 -9.44 -3.10 -16.88
N ALA A 298 -8.52 -3.48 -16.00
CA ALA A 298 -7.97 -2.61 -14.99
C ALA A 298 -7.12 -1.49 -15.61
N THR A 299 -6.33 -1.81 -16.64
CA THR A 299 -5.56 -0.80 -17.40
C THR A 299 -6.47 0.23 -18.04
N ALA A 300 -7.58 -0.20 -18.66
CA ALA A 300 -8.57 0.70 -19.23
C ALA A 300 -9.27 1.56 -18.16
N ALA A 301 -9.63 0.98 -17.02
CA ALA A 301 -10.27 1.70 -15.92
C ALA A 301 -9.35 2.78 -15.31
N LEU A 302 -8.03 2.57 -15.28
CA LEU A 302 -7.06 3.57 -14.81
C LEU A 302 -6.97 4.80 -15.72
N GLN A 303 -7.40 4.73 -16.99
CA GLN A 303 -7.45 5.93 -17.85
C GLN A 303 -8.47 6.96 -17.36
N SER A 304 -9.55 6.53 -16.70
CA SER A 304 -10.57 7.42 -16.14
C SER A 304 -11.19 6.77 -14.89
N PRO A 305 -10.47 6.75 -13.75
CA PRO A 305 -10.97 6.13 -12.53
C PRO A 305 -12.21 6.85 -12.01
N GLN A 306 -13.18 6.06 -11.52
CA GLN A 306 -14.44 6.58 -11.02
C GLN A 306 -14.33 6.96 -9.53
N GLY A 307 -15.28 7.77 -9.03
CA GLY A 307 -15.41 8.13 -7.62
C GLY A 307 -14.61 9.36 -7.18
N LEU A 308 -13.86 9.99 -8.07
CA LEU A 308 -13.13 11.22 -7.77
C LEU A 308 -14.09 12.42 -7.64
N ALA A 309 -13.90 13.25 -6.61
CA ALA A 309 -14.59 14.52 -6.43
C ALA A 309 -13.89 15.65 -7.20
N ALA A 310 -14.53 16.82 -7.30
CA ALA A 310 -14.00 17.94 -8.06
C ALA A 310 -12.64 18.46 -7.58
N GLY A 311 -12.31 18.30 -6.30
CA GLY A 311 -11.00 18.68 -5.72
C GLY A 311 -9.93 17.60 -5.84
N ASP A 312 -10.30 16.38 -6.21
CA ASP A 312 -9.36 15.28 -6.38
C ASP A 312 -8.65 15.38 -7.74
N ARG A 313 -7.43 14.87 -7.81
CA ARG A 313 -6.64 14.87 -9.06
C ARG A 313 -6.11 13.46 -9.35
N TRP A 314 -6.31 13.02 -10.56
CA TRP A 314 -5.68 11.82 -11.10
C TRP A 314 -4.79 12.20 -12.28
N ARG A 315 -3.55 11.74 -12.25
CA ARG A 315 -2.61 11.89 -13.38
C ARG A 315 -2.02 10.53 -13.68
N LEU A 316 -2.04 10.16 -14.94
CA LEU A 316 -1.46 8.91 -15.47
C LEU A 316 -0.71 9.24 -16.75
N ASP A 317 0.51 8.70 -16.88
CA ASP A 317 1.36 8.89 -18.04
C ASP A 317 2.12 7.61 -18.37
#